data_7bb22caa2da3f03d3e7609d1e5aded09
#
_entry.id   7bb22caa2da3f03d3e7609d1e5aded09
#
_cell.length_a   1.000
_cell.length_b   1.000
_cell.length_c   1.000
_cell.angle_alpha   90.00
_cell.angle_beta   90.00
_cell.angle_gamma   90.00
#
_symmetry.space_group_name_H-M   'P 1'
#
loop_
_entity.id
_entity.type
_entity.pdbx_description
1 polymer ?
#
loop_
_entity_poly.entity_id
_entity_poly.type
_entity_poly.pdbx_seq_one_letter_code
_entity_poly.pdbx_strand_id
1 'polypeptide(L)'
;MKLRALLLGLGLALVPAVARAAPAAPAAEGDLFGRPLALVLALALVSLLPFAFMSVTAFVKISTVLQITKSAIGAQSVPSNTVIMALAGALTLLAMAPVGTEIIDRATPVVMAKPALETTELVRRGVDAVREPMRQFLKNNASERERARFVAVAKGRPGPGASAVTDSDLSVLVPAFVVTELTEAFAIGFLIFLPFLVLDLVVANILMSLGMQMLNPTQVSLPFKLLLFVAIDGWGLLAQSLVSGYR
;
A
#
# COMPACT_ATOMS: atom_id res chain seq x y z
N MET A 1 18.66 20.11 -4.25
CA MET A 1 19.85 19.24 -4.16
C MET A 1 19.89 18.31 -2.95
N LYS A 2 19.09 18.56 -1.88
CA LYS A 2 19.10 17.71 -0.66
C LYS A 2 18.26 16.42 -0.77
N LEU A 3 17.29 16.36 -1.67
CA LEU A 3 16.40 15.19 -1.83
C LEU A 3 17.07 14.01 -2.58
N ARG A 4 18.04 14.26 -3.45
CA ARG A 4 18.77 13.22 -4.19
C ARG A 4 19.74 12.40 -3.33
N ALA A 5 20.23 12.99 -2.24
CA ALA A 5 21.12 12.31 -1.29
C ALA A 5 20.36 11.35 -0.36
N LEU A 6 19.06 11.61 -0.11
CA LEU A 6 18.24 10.80 0.80
C LEU A 6 17.79 9.47 0.18
N LEU A 7 17.48 9.45 -1.11
CA LEU A 7 17.03 8.23 -1.81
C LEU A 7 18.16 7.25 -2.12
N LEU A 8 19.40 7.74 -2.30
CA LEU A 8 20.59 6.89 -2.47
C LEU A 8 21.12 6.34 -1.14
N GLY A 9 20.84 7.02 -0.02
CA GLY A 9 21.26 6.58 1.32
C GLY A 9 20.40 5.44 1.90
N LEU A 10 19.11 5.38 1.55
CA LEU A 10 18.19 4.40 2.12
C LEU A 10 18.35 2.99 1.52
N GLY A 11 18.78 2.90 0.26
CA GLY A 11 18.97 1.62 -0.42
C GLY A 11 20.29 0.91 -0.06
N LEU A 12 21.31 1.64 0.41
CA LEU A 12 22.66 1.08 0.71
C LEU A 12 22.91 0.86 2.20
N ALA A 13 22.11 1.43 3.09
CA ALA A 13 22.31 1.34 4.53
C ALA A 13 21.71 0.07 5.18
N LEU A 14 20.88 -0.69 4.47
CA LEU A 14 20.21 -1.89 5.01
C LEU A 14 21.02 -3.18 4.87
N VAL A 15 22.11 -3.20 4.10
CA VAL A 15 22.85 -4.43 3.85
C VAL A 15 24.05 -4.68 4.80
N PRO A 16 24.77 -3.70 5.36
CA PRO A 16 25.92 -4.01 6.22
C PRO A 16 25.64 -4.13 7.72
N ALA A 17 24.43 -3.84 8.21
CA ALA A 17 24.14 -3.88 9.64
C ALA A 17 23.96 -5.30 10.20
N VAL A 18 23.70 -6.29 9.33
CA VAL A 18 23.49 -7.69 9.75
C VAL A 18 24.80 -8.46 9.93
N ALA A 19 25.93 -7.95 9.39
CA ALA A 19 27.20 -8.67 9.37
C ALA A 19 28.15 -8.34 10.54
N ARG A 20 27.78 -7.46 11.46
CA ARG A 20 28.60 -7.20 12.65
C ARG A 20 28.08 -8.05 13.80
N ALA A 21 28.45 -9.32 13.77
CA ALA A 21 28.24 -10.23 14.89
C ALA A 21 28.87 -9.63 16.15
N ALA A 22 28.04 -9.34 17.16
CA ALA A 22 28.51 -9.01 18.50
C ALA A 22 29.35 -10.17 19.04
N PRO A 23 30.38 -9.90 19.88
CA PRO A 23 31.16 -10.95 20.49
C PRO A 23 30.25 -11.90 21.25
N ALA A 24 30.45 -13.21 21.00
CA ALA A 24 29.67 -14.26 21.65
C ALA A 24 29.77 -14.16 23.16
N ALA A 25 28.70 -13.80 23.83
CA ALA A 25 28.54 -14.01 25.25
C ALA A 25 28.59 -15.52 25.53
N PRO A 26 29.16 -15.97 26.69
CA PRO A 26 29.29 -17.39 26.99
C PRO A 26 27.94 -18.08 26.94
N ALA A 27 27.87 -19.20 26.24
CA ALA A 27 26.67 -20.01 26.08
C ALA A 27 26.20 -20.50 27.45
N ALA A 28 25.04 -20.00 27.90
CA ALA A 28 24.27 -20.68 28.93
C ALA A 28 23.75 -21.98 28.34
N GLU A 29 24.19 -23.11 28.91
CA GLU A 29 23.82 -24.48 28.54
C GLU A 29 22.33 -24.72 28.88
N GLY A 30 21.42 -24.23 28.05
CA GLY A 30 19.98 -24.41 28.26
C GLY A 30 19.11 -24.01 27.09
N ASP A 31 19.66 -23.33 26.07
CA ASP A 31 18.85 -22.66 25.03
C ASP A 31 19.15 -23.17 23.60
N LEU A 32 19.41 -24.47 23.44
CA LEU A 32 19.68 -25.07 22.13
C LEU A 32 18.47 -24.99 21.16
N PHE A 33 17.26 -24.86 21.68
CA PHE A 33 16.03 -24.73 20.90
C PHE A 33 15.44 -23.31 20.87
N GLY A 34 15.75 -22.45 21.84
CA GLY A 34 15.20 -21.09 21.92
C GLY A 34 15.72 -20.15 20.84
N ARG A 35 17.03 -20.18 20.57
CA ARG A 35 17.66 -19.32 19.54
C ARG A 35 17.21 -19.64 18.11
N PRO A 36 17.19 -20.93 17.64
CA PRO A 36 16.70 -21.27 16.32
C PRO A 36 15.23 -20.91 16.16
N LEU A 37 14.39 -21.16 17.18
CA LEU A 37 12.97 -20.83 17.15
C LEU A 37 12.75 -19.31 17.06
N ALA A 38 13.49 -18.54 17.84
CA ALA A 38 13.42 -17.07 17.79
C ALA A 38 13.83 -16.53 16.42
N LEU A 39 14.86 -17.09 15.79
CA LEU A 39 15.28 -16.72 14.43
C LEU A 39 14.21 -17.08 13.38
N VAL A 40 13.61 -18.26 13.47
CA VAL A 40 12.55 -18.68 12.57
C VAL A 40 11.32 -17.77 12.73
N LEU A 41 10.95 -17.44 13.97
CA LEU A 41 9.85 -16.52 14.25
C LEU A 41 10.14 -15.10 13.72
N ALA A 42 11.35 -14.58 13.94
CA ALA A 42 11.77 -13.30 13.41
C ALA A 42 11.73 -13.27 11.87
N LEU A 43 12.23 -14.33 11.22
CA LEU A 43 12.18 -14.45 9.76
C LEU A 43 10.73 -14.52 9.25
N ALA A 44 9.86 -15.28 9.93
CA ALA A 44 8.45 -15.35 9.62
C ALA A 44 7.76 -13.98 9.76
N LEU A 45 8.06 -13.22 10.82
CA LEU A 45 7.55 -11.85 10.99
C LEU A 45 8.04 -10.90 9.89
N VAL A 46 9.32 -10.97 9.54
CA VAL A 46 9.89 -10.16 8.44
C VAL A 46 9.25 -10.50 7.10
N SER A 47 8.92 -11.77 6.84
CA SER A 47 8.24 -12.17 5.60
C SER A 47 6.81 -11.63 5.48
N LEU A 48 6.16 -11.24 6.59
CA LEU A 48 4.85 -10.62 6.60
C LEU A 48 4.88 -9.10 6.37
N LEU A 49 6.04 -8.45 6.50
CA LEU A 49 6.17 -6.99 6.32
C LEU A 49 5.64 -6.48 4.97
N PRO A 50 5.90 -7.12 3.80
CA PRO A 50 5.34 -6.67 2.53
C PRO A 50 3.81 -6.66 2.52
N PHE A 51 3.17 -7.66 3.11
CA PHE A 51 1.70 -7.74 3.21
C PHE A 51 1.15 -6.67 4.15
N ALA A 52 1.81 -6.45 5.29
CA ALA A 52 1.44 -5.37 6.20
C ALA A 52 1.57 -4.01 5.49
N PHE A 53 2.70 -3.76 4.81
CA PHE A 53 2.89 -2.53 4.03
C PHE A 53 1.78 -2.33 3.00
N MET A 54 1.46 -3.35 2.21
CA MET A 54 0.39 -3.27 1.23
C MET A 54 -0.97 -2.95 1.86
N SER A 55 -1.26 -3.49 3.05
CA SER A 55 -2.58 -3.35 3.70
C SER A 55 -2.79 -2.03 4.43
N VAL A 56 -1.72 -1.34 4.86
CA VAL A 56 -1.82 -0.13 5.71
C VAL A 56 -1.34 1.14 5.01
N THR A 57 -1.04 1.08 3.71
CA THR A 57 -0.57 2.24 2.94
C THR A 57 -1.49 2.54 1.76
N ALA A 58 -1.24 3.67 1.10
CA ALA A 58 -1.91 4.08 -0.13
C ALA A 58 -1.82 3.06 -1.29
N PHE A 59 -1.03 2.00 -1.14
CA PHE A 59 -0.75 1.01 -2.18
C PHE A 59 -2.02 0.30 -2.68
N VAL A 60 -2.97 0.00 -1.79
CA VAL A 60 -4.21 -0.73 -2.13
C VAL A 60 -4.98 -0.01 -3.24
N LYS A 61 -5.34 1.27 -3.02
CA LYS A 61 -6.08 2.07 -4.01
C LYS A 61 -5.27 2.30 -5.27
N ILE A 62 -4.03 2.76 -5.13
CA ILE A 62 -3.18 3.13 -6.26
C ILE A 62 -2.96 1.92 -7.17
N SER A 63 -2.56 0.76 -6.62
CA SER A 63 -2.32 -0.45 -7.42
C SER A 63 -3.60 -0.96 -8.09
N THR A 64 -4.74 -0.91 -7.40
CA THR A 64 -6.03 -1.36 -7.91
C THR A 64 -6.50 -0.47 -9.07
N VAL A 65 -6.46 0.85 -8.92
CA VAL A 65 -6.86 1.80 -9.98
C VAL A 65 -5.98 1.64 -11.21
N LEU A 66 -4.65 1.55 -11.04
CA LEU A 66 -3.73 1.37 -12.16
C LEU A 66 -3.98 0.03 -12.90
N GLN A 67 -4.30 -1.05 -12.19
CA GLN A 67 -4.64 -2.34 -12.78
C GLN A 67 -5.97 -2.29 -13.54
N ILE A 68 -7.01 -1.64 -12.96
CA ILE A 68 -8.29 -1.44 -13.64
C ILE A 68 -8.10 -0.59 -14.91
N THR A 69 -7.32 0.47 -14.84
CA THR A 69 -6.99 1.33 -16.00
C THR A 69 -6.32 0.53 -17.12
N LYS A 70 -5.29 -0.26 -16.77
CA LYS A 70 -4.64 -1.16 -17.73
C LYS A 70 -5.64 -2.09 -18.39
N SER A 71 -6.54 -2.68 -17.60
CA SER A 71 -7.57 -3.60 -18.10
C SER A 71 -8.59 -2.89 -18.99
N ALA A 72 -8.98 -1.66 -18.66
CA ALA A 72 -9.92 -0.83 -19.41
C ALA A 72 -9.40 -0.50 -20.81
N ILE A 73 -8.11 -0.17 -20.92
CA ILE A 73 -7.44 0.08 -22.22
C ILE A 73 -7.42 -1.21 -23.08
N GLY A 74 -7.42 -2.39 -22.44
CA GLY A 74 -7.30 -3.67 -23.17
C GLY A 74 -5.86 -4.05 -23.51
N ALA A 75 -4.88 -3.36 -22.97
CA ALA A 75 -3.47 -3.62 -23.18
C ALA A 75 -3.01 -4.83 -22.34
N GLN A 76 -3.08 -6.03 -22.91
CA GLN A 76 -2.82 -7.27 -22.16
C GLN A 76 -1.36 -7.43 -21.74
N SER A 77 -0.40 -7.04 -22.58
CA SER A 77 1.03 -7.28 -22.35
C SER A 77 1.86 -6.04 -22.01
N VAL A 78 1.46 -4.85 -22.41
CA VAL A 78 2.21 -3.59 -22.24
C VAL A 78 1.31 -2.51 -21.67
N PRO A 79 1.70 -1.86 -20.53
CA PRO A 79 2.86 -2.16 -19.69
C PRO A 79 2.73 -3.48 -18.92
N SER A 80 3.87 -4.12 -18.57
CA SER A 80 3.84 -5.35 -17.77
C SER A 80 3.27 -5.11 -16.36
N ASN A 81 2.75 -6.15 -15.71
CA ASN A 81 2.26 -6.03 -14.33
C ASN A 81 3.35 -5.54 -13.37
N THR A 82 4.60 -5.95 -13.61
CA THR A 82 5.74 -5.50 -12.80
C THR A 82 5.94 -3.99 -12.90
N VAL A 83 5.82 -3.40 -14.10
CA VAL A 83 5.92 -1.94 -14.29
C VAL A 83 4.78 -1.21 -13.59
N ILE A 84 3.54 -1.73 -13.69
CA ILE A 84 2.39 -1.17 -12.97
C ILE A 84 2.60 -1.21 -11.45
N MET A 85 3.09 -2.34 -10.91
CA MET A 85 3.36 -2.47 -9.48
C MET A 85 4.52 -1.56 -9.02
N ALA A 86 5.55 -1.39 -9.85
CA ALA A 86 6.65 -0.47 -9.56
C ALA A 86 6.15 0.99 -9.54
N LEU A 87 5.30 1.38 -10.49
CA LEU A 87 4.66 2.70 -10.51
C LEU A 87 3.78 2.90 -9.27
N ALA A 88 2.95 1.90 -8.94
CA ALA A 88 2.11 1.93 -7.72
C ALA A 88 2.97 2.12 -6.47
N GLY A 89 4.09 1.41 -6.35
CA GLY A 89 5.04 1.57 -5.24
C GLY A 89 5.63 2.97 -5.17
N ALA A 90 6.09 3.51 -6.31
CA ALA A 90 6.66 4.87 -6.36
C ALA A 90 5.64 5.95 -5.95
N LEU A 91 4.39 5.85 -6.46
CA LEU A 91 3.31 6.77 -6.09
C LEU A 91 2.91 6.61 -4.62
N THR A 92 2.92 5.39 -4.09
CA THR A 92 2.66 5.12 -2.68
C THR A 92 3.71 5.79 -1.80
N LEU A 93 5.00 5.68 -2.13
CA LEU A 93 6.07 6.35 -1.38
C LEU A 93 5.88 7.88 -1.38
N LEU A 94 5.43 8.46 -2.49
CA LEU A 94 5.13 9.87 -2.57
C LEU A 94 3.91 10.24 -1.72
N ALA A 95 2.83 9.48 -1.79
CA ALA A 95 1.62 9.71 -1.01
C ALA A 95 1.86 9.55 0.50
N MET A 96 2.72 8.60 0.89
CA MET A 96 3.08 8.33 2.29
C MET A 96 4.23 9.21 2.82
N ALA A 97 4.81 10.09 2.00
CA ALA A 97 5.93 10.94 2.42
C ALA A 97 5.63 11.78 3.69
N PRO A 98 4.45 12.40 3.87
CA PRO A 98 4.12 13.14 5.09
C PRO A 98 4.15 12.24 6.34
N VAL A 99 3.57 11.04 6.25
CA VAL A 99 3.58 10.05 7.35
C VAL A 99 5.00 9.59 7.65
N GLY A 100 5.81 9.37 6.61
CA GLY A 100 7.22 9.02 6.76
C GLY A 100 8.04 10.08 7.48
N THR A 101 7.85 11.36 7.16
CA THR A 101 8.52 12.46 7.86
C THR A 101 8.12 12.53 9.34
N GLU A 102 6.83 12.38 9.65
CA GLU A 102 6.35 12.36 11.03
C GLU A 102 6.94 11.18 11.84
N ILE A 103 7.04 10.00 11.23
CA ILE A 103 7.70 8.83 11.87
C ILE A 103 9.17 9.15 12.18
N ILE A 104 9.92 9.73 11.23
CA ILE A 104 11.32 10.10 11.43
C ILE A 104 11.47 11.12 12.54
N ASP A 105 10.64 12.16 12.57
CA ASP A 105 10.69 13.21 13.58
C ASP A 105 10.41 12.64 14.99
N ARG A 106 9.50 11.70 15.11
CA ARG A 106 9.19 11.01 16.39
C ARG A 106 10.24 9.98 16.80
N ALA A 107 10.85 9.29 15.83
CA ALA A 107 11.85 8.25 16.10
C ALA A 107 13.24 8.84 16.41
N THR A 108 13.61 9.96 15.80
CA THR A 108 14.93 10.59 15.98
C THR A 108 15.29 10.85 17.44
N PRO A 109 14.45 11.48 18.29
CA PRO A 109 14.78 11.71 19.70
C PRO A 109 14.90 10.40 20.48
N VAL A 110 14.20 9.35 20.10
CA VAL A 110 14.26 8.03 20.75
C VAL A 110 15.61 7.36 20.49
N VAL A 111 16.10 7.42 19.24
CA VAL A 111 17.38 6.82 18.84
C VAL A 111 18.58 7.63 19.37
N MET A 112 18.42 8.97 19.46
CA MET A 112 19.49 9.88 19.93
C MET A 112 19.50 10.14 21.43
N ALA A 113 18.62 9.48 22.19
CA ALA A 113 18.53 9.67 23.65
C ALA A 113 19.85 9.36 24.36
N LYS A 114 20.31 10.30 25.22
CA LYS A 114 21.48 10.12 26.08
C LYS A 114 21.03 10.40 27.54
N PRO A 115 21.27 9.48 28.48
CA PRO A 115 21.91 8.17 28.35
C PRO A 115 21.10 7.21 27.48
N ALA A 116 21.78 6.17 26.91
CA ALA A 116 21.13 5.17 26.07
C ALA A 116 19.97 4.50 26.83
N LEU A 117 18.81 4.44 26.19
CA LEU A 117 17.63 3.78 26.74
C LEU A 117 17.88 2.27 26.86
N GLU A 118 17.27 1.65 27.86
CA GLU A 118 17.22 0.19 27.94
C GLU A 118 16.55 -0.38 26.68
N THR A 119 17.01 -1.54 26.21
CA THR A 119 16.54 -2.14 24.94
C THR A 119 15.00 -2.25 24.88
N THR A 120 14.38 -2.64 25.98
CA THR A 120 12.91 -2.77 26.10
C THR A 120 12.19 -1.43 25.89
N GLU A 121 12.70 -0.38 26.50
CA GLU A 121 12.14 0.97 26.40
C GLU A 121 12.38 1.57 25.01
N LEU A 122 13.55 1.29 24.40
CA LEU A 122 13.87 1.70 23.05
C LEU A 122 12.89 1.07 22.03
N VAL A 123 12.63 -0.24 22.15
CA VAL A 123 11.67 -0.95 21.30
C VAL A 123 10.26 -0.39 21.50
N ARG A 124 9.82 -0.19 22.74
CA ARG A 124 8.49 0.34 23.04
C ARG A 124 8.28 1.72 22.41
N ARG A 125 9.20 2.67 22.66
CA ARG A 125 9.12 4.02 22.09
C ARG A 125 9.26 4.02 20.57
N GLY A 126 10.09 3.13 20.00
CA GLY A 126 10.21 2.95 18.55
C GLY A 126 8.89 2.49 17.92
N VAL A 127 8.23 1.52 18.54
CA VAL A 127 6.90 1.05 18.09
C VAL A 127 5.86 2.17 18.19
N ASP A 128 5.83 2.93 19.29
CA ASP A 128 4.88 4.04 19.47
C ASP A 128 5.14 5.17 18.46
N ALA A 129 6.40 5.45 18.12
CA ALA A 129 6.76 6.45 17.11
C ALA A 129 6.21 6.12 15.71
N VAL A 130 6.09 4.83 15.37
CA VAL A 130 5.50 4.37 14.10
C VAL A 130 3.98 4.24 14.20
N ARG A 131 3.50 3.67 15.33
CA ARG A 131 2.08 3.34 15.52
C ARG A 131 1.16 4.54 15.45
N GLU A 132 1.54 5.66 16.04
CA GLU A 132 0.66 6.83 16.14
C GLU A 132 0.47 7.54 14.79
N PRO A 133 1.52 7.85 13.99
CA PRO A 133 1.34 8.40 12.66
C PRO A 133 0.55 7.48 11.73
N MET A 134 0.81 6.16 11.78
CA MET A 134 0.06 5.18 10.99
C MET A 134 -1.40 5.12 11.40
N ARG A 135 -1.71 5.14 12.70
CA ARG A 135 -3.08 5.17 13.20
C ARG A 135 -3.83 6.41 12.71
N GLN A 136 -3.18 7.57 12.77
CA GLN A 136 -3.76 8.82 12.30
C GLN A 136 -4.03 8.78 10.79
N PHE A 137 -3.08 8.29 10.00
CA PHE A 137 -3.24 8.11 8.56
C PHE A 137 -4.43 7.19 8.23
N LEU A 138 -4.51 6.03 8.88
CA LEU A 138 -5.62 5.09 8.68
C LEU A 138 -6.97 5.72 9.08
N LYS A 139 -7.01 6.44 10.20
CA LYS A 139 -8.22 7.11 10.68
C LYS A 139 -8.70 8.19 9.73
N ASN A 140 -7.78 8.98 9.17
CA ASN A 140 -8.12 10.07 8.25
C ASN A 140 -8.63 9.57 6.89
N ASN A 141 -8.17 8.39 6.45
CA ASN A 141 -8.50 7.82 5.14
C ASN A 141 -9.52 6.67 5.20
N ALA A 142 -9.86 6.14 6.38
CA ALA A 142 -10.94 5.16 6.53
C ALA A 142 -12.29 5.87 6.70
N SER A 143 -13.31 5.51 5.90
CA SER A 143 -14.63 6.09 6.00
C SER A 143 -15.30 5.79 7.35
N GLU A 144 -16.07 6.75 7.89
CA GLU A 144 -16.81 6.57 9.14
C GLU A 144 -17.77 5.38 9.09
N ARG A 145 -18.39 5.17 7.93
CA ARG A 145 -19.31 4.05 7.70
C ARG A 145 -18.62 2.71 7.90
N GLU A 146 -17.44 2.53 7.32
CA GLU A 146 -16.71 1.26 7.45
C GLU A 146 -16.13 1.08 8.86
N ARG A 147 -15.64 2.16 9.48
CA ARG A 147 -15.20 2.12 10.89
C ARG A 147 -16.34 1.68 11.82
N ALA A 148 -17.54 2.29 11.69
CA ALA A 148 -18.72 1.91 12.47
C ALA A 148 -19.12 0.44 12.26
N ARG A 149 -19.06 -0.04 10.99
CA ARG A 149 -19.34 -1.43 10.63
C ARG A 149 -18.38 -2.40 11.33
N PHE A 150 -17.07 -2.12 11.29
CA PHE A 150 -16.09 -3.00 11.93
C PHE A 150 -16.09 -2.91 13.45
N VAL A 151 -16.44 -1.77 14.05
CA VAL A 151 -16.71 -1.68 15.50
C VAL A 151 -17.87 -2.60 15.89
N ALA A 152 -18.98 -2.59 15.12
CA ALA A 152 -20.13 -3.46 15.40
C ALA A 152 -19.74 -4.94 15.30
N VAL A 153 -18.96 -5.32 14.29
CA VAL A 153 -18.44 -6.69 14.14
C VAL A 153 -17.53 -7.08 15.32
N ALA A 154 -16.63 -6.19 15.75
CA ALA A 154 -15.71 -6.44 16.83
C ALA A 154 -16.44 -6.61 18.19
N LYS A 155 -17.43 -5.78 18.46
CA LYS A 155 -18.27 -5.86 19.66
C LYS A 155 -19.16 -7.11 19.71
N GLY A 156 -19.58 -7.63 18.55
CA GLY A 156 -20.37 -8.85 18.45
C GLY A 156 -19.58 -10.14 18.67
N ARG A 157 -18.25 -10.09 18.78
CA ARG A 157 -17.41 -11.27 19.02
C ARG A 157 -17.36 -11.58 20.53
N PRO A 158 -17.60 -12.83 20.96
CA PRO A 158 -17.41 -13.22 22.35
C PRO A 158 -15.90 -13.22 22.66
N GLY A 159 -15.49 -12.45 23.68
CA GLY A 159 -14.10 -12.43 24.14
C GLY A 159 -13.81 -11.33 25.16
N PRO A 160 -12.75 -11.47 25.97
CA PRO A 160 -12.33 -10.44 26.90
C PRO A 160 -11.92 -9.16 26.11
N GLY A 161 -12.54 -8.02 26.45
CA GLY A 161 -12.26 -6.74 25.81
C GLY A 161 -13.15 -6.35 24.63
N ALA A 162 -14.08 -7.19 24.16
CA ALA A 162 -14.97 -6.88 23.05
C ALA A 162 -15.81 -5.61 23.28
N SER A 163 -16.19 -5.32 24.52
CA SER A 163 -16.94 -4.10 24.90
C SER A 163 -16.10 -2.82 24.93
N ALA A 164 -14.77 -2.94 24.99
CA ALA A 164 -13.83 -1.81 25.05
C ALA A 164 -13.32 -1.36 23.68
N VAL A 165 -13.73 -2.03 22.57
CA VAL A 165 -13.27 -1.72 21.22
C VAL A 165 -13.81 -0.37 20.77
N THR A 166 -12.91 0.49 20.32
CA THR A 166 -13.18 1.84 19.80
C THR A 166 -12.98 1.93 18.29
N ASP A 167 -13.47 3.00 17.69
CA ASP A 167 -13.28 3.30 16.25
C ASP A 167 -11.83 3.64 15.86
N SER A 168 -10.98 3.89 16.85
CA SER A 168 -9.56 4.23 16.68
C SER A 168 -8.61 3.05 16.91
N ASP A 169 -9.12 1.87 17.22
CA ASP A 169 -8.29 0.67 17.36
C ASP A 169 -7.79 0.15 16.01
N LEU A 170 -6.52 -0.23 15.92
CA LEU A 170 -5.93 -0.74 14.69
C LEU A 170 -6.66 -1.98 14.14
N SER A 171 -7.22 -2.81 15.01
CA SER A 171 -8.03 -3.98 14.65
C SER A 171 -9.31 -3.61 13.89
N VAL A 172 -9.81 -2.40 14.08
CA VAL A 172 -10.95 -1.80 13.37
C VAL A 172 -10.49 -0.96 12.19
N LEU A 173 -9.46 -0.12 12.40
CA LEU A 173 -8.98 0.82 11.39
C LEU A 173 -8.41 0.13 10.16
N VAL A 174 -7.60 -0.94 10.33
CA VAL A 174 -6.96 -1.62 9.19
C VAL A 174 -8.01 -2.22 8.23
N PRO A 175 -8.96 -3.06 8.65
CA PRO A 175 -9.95 -3.58 7.73
C PRO A 175 -10.90 -2.48 7.20
N ALA A 176 -11.26 -1.48 8.01
CA ALA A 176 -12.08 -0.36 7.55
C ALA A 176 -11.38 0.44 6.45
N PHE A 177 -10.08 0.72 6.62
CA PHE A 177 -9.26 1.40 5.63
C PHE A 177 -9.17 0.60 4.32
N VAL A 178 -8.82 -0.69 4.38
CA VAL A 178 -8.70 -1.54 3.18
C VAL A 178 -10.01 -1.57 2.39
N VAL A 179 -11.15 -1.74 3.07
CA VAL A 179 -12.46 -1.76 2.41
C VAL A 179 -12.81 -0.39 1.83
N THR A 180 -12.51 0.70 2.52
CA THR A 180 -12.68 2.06 2.00
C THR A 180 -11.85 2.27 0.74
N GLU A 181 -10.54 1.97 0.80
CA GLU A 181 -9.61 2.12 -0.31
C GLU A 181 -10.02 1.30 -1.54
N LEU A 182 -10.47 0.06 -1.33
CA LEU A 182 -11.00 -0.77 -2.42
C LEU A 182 -12.28 -0.20 -3.02
N THR A 183 -13.22 0.26 -2.19
CA THR A 183 -14.48 0.84 -2.66
C THR A 183 -14.23 2.09 -3.51
N GLU A 184 -13.34 2.97 -3.05
CA GLU A 184 -12.95 4.17 -3.81
C GLU A 184 -12.18 3.81 -5.08
N ALA A 185 -11.26 2.83 -5.01
CA ALA A 185 -10.52 2.36 -6.17
C ALA A 185 -11.46 1.82 -7.27
N PHE A 186 -12.47 1.04 -6.89
CA PHE A 186 -13.46 0.53 -7.83
C PHE A 186 -14.36 1.65 -8.39
N ALA A 187 -14.74 2.64 -7.59
CA ALA A 187 -15.51 3.79 -8.06
C ALA A 187 -14.71 4.61 -9.09
N ILE A 188 -13.45 4.93 -8.79
CA ILE A 188 -12.55 5.61 -9.73
C ILE A 188 -12.32 4.76 -10.98
N GLY A 189 -12.02 3.48 -10.80
CA GLY A 189 -11.80 2.55 -11.90
C GLY A 189 -13.00 2.42 -12.82
N PHE A 190 -14.21 2.40 -12.27
CA PHE A 190 -15.44 2.39 -13.05
C PHE A 190 -15.59 3.66 -13.92
N LEU A 191 -15.34 4.83 -13.35
CA LEU A 191 -15.38 6.08 -14.11
C LEU A 191 -14.37 6.11 -15.26
N ILE A 192 -13.16 5.59 -15.01
CA ILE A 192 -12.12 5.47 -16.05
C ILE A 192 -12.53 4.47 -17.14
N PHE A 193 -13.24 3.40 -16.76
CA PHE A 193 -13.66 2.36 -17.69
C PHE A 193 -14.73 2.84 -18.68
N LEU A 194 -15.60 3.77 -18.27
CA LEU A 194 -16.75 4.23 -19.08
C LEU A 194 -16.37 4.70 -20.49
N PRO A 195 -15.42 5.63 -20.71
CA PRO A 195 -15.10 6.08 -22.07
C PRO A 195 -14.55 4.94 -22.96
N PHE A 196 -13.81 4.00 -22.40
CA PHE A 196 -13.31 2.85 -23.13
C PHE A 196 -14.42 1.85 -23.50
N LEU A 197 -15.42 1.69 -22.63
CA LEU A 197 -16.59 0.88 -22.89
C LEU A 197 -17.41 1.48 -24.03
N VAL A 198 -17.60 2.80 -24.07
CA VAL A 198 -18.29 3.48 -25.16
C VAL A 198 -17.57 3.26 -26.47
N LEU A 199 -16.24 3.36 -26.50
CA LEU A 199 -15.44 3.06 -27.70
C LEU A 199 -15.65 1.61 -28.19
N ASP A 200 -15.66 0.63 -27.30
CA ASP A 200 -15.93 -0.76 -27.66
C ASP A 200 -17.31 -0.92 -28.30
N LEU A 201 -18.34 -0.29 -27.71
CA LEU A 201 -19.69 -0.35 -28.22
C LEU A 201 -19.84 0.29 -29.62
N VAL A 202 -19.20 1.45 -29.83
CA VAL A 202 -19.20 2.12 -31.14
C VAL A 202 -18.53 1.26 -32.20
N VAL A 203 -17.34 0.74 -31.91
CA VAL A 203 -16.60 -0.13 -32.82
C VAL A 203 -17.40 -1.42 -33.12
N ALA A 204 -17.99 -2.03 -32.08
CA ALA A 204 -18.82 -3.24 -32.30
C ALA A 204 -20.00 -2.97 -33.21
N ASN A 205 -20.72 -1.85 -33.04
CA ASN A 205 -21.84 -1.48 -33.89
C ASN A 205 -21.42 -1.23 -35.36
N ILE A 206 -20.26 -0.58 -35.56
CA ILE A 206 -19.72 -0.35 -36.89
C ILE A 206 -19.38 -1.69 -37.54
N LEU A 207 -18.67 -2.61 -36.89
CA LEU A 207 -18.30 -3.91 -37.41
C LEU A 207 -19.55 -4.74 -37.74
N MET A 208 -20.56 -4.74 -36.89
CA MET A 208 -21.83 -5.44 -37.17
C MET A 208 -22.54 -4.87 -38.37
N SER A 209 -22.59 -3.55 -38.55
CA SER A 209 -23.24 -2.90 -39.69
C SER A 209 -22.54 -3.18 -41.01
N LEU A 210 -21.22 -3.43 -40.98
CA LEU A 210 -20.40 -3.85 -42.14
C LEU A 210 -20.46 -5.36 -42.41
N GLY A 211 -21.18 -6.13 -41.59
CA GLY A 211 -21.23 -7.59 -41.69
C GLY A 211 -19.97 -8.31 -41.20
N MET A 212 -19.04 -7.61 -40.55
CA MET A 212 -17.75 -8.16 -40.11
C MET A 212 -17.86 -8.84 -38.71
N GLN A 213 -18.76 -9.83 -38.59
CA GLN A 213 -19.08 -10.50 -37.34
C GLN A 213 -17.93 -11.38 -36.77
N MET A 214 -16.97 -11.76 -37.62
CA MET A 214 -15.82 -12.61 -37.23
C MET A 214 -14.69 -11.82 -36.55
N LEU A 215 -14.70 -10.49 -36.61
CA LEU A 215 -13.66 -9.67 -35.98
C LEU A 215 -14.00 -9.38 -34.50
N ASN A 216 -12.97 -9.49 -33.66
CA ASN A 216 -13.10 -9.15 -32.24
C ASN A 216 -13.13 -7.62 -32.08
N PRO A 217 -14.25 -7.01 -31.66
CA PRO A 217 -14.37 -5.55 -31.48
C PRO A 217 -13.31 -4.94 -30.57
N THR A 218 -12.95 -5.63 -29.48
CA THR A 218 -11.97 -5.15 -28.52
C THR A 218 -10.56 -5.03 -29.13
N GLN A 219 -10.20 -5.92 -30.05
CA GLN A 219 -8.91 -5.82 -30.75
C GLN A 219 -8.89 -4.65 -31.74
N VAL A 220 -10.01 -4.42 -32.42
CA VAL A 220 -10.13 -3.30 -33.36
C VAL A 220 -10.20 -1.95 -32.65
N SER A 221 -10.81 -1.89 -31.47
CA SER A 221 -10.90 -0.66 -30.67
C SER A 221 -9.61 -0.30 -29.94
N LEU A 222 -8.68 -1.25 -29.73
CA LEU A 222 -7.45 -1.04 -28.95
C LEU A 222 -6.62 0.17 -29.40
N PRO A 223 -6.32 0.40 -30.69
CA PRO A 223 -5.57 1.57 -31.13
C PRO A 223 -6.26 2.89 -30.75
N PHE A 224 -7.59 2.96 -30.86
CA PHE A 224 -8.35 4.15 -30.52
C PHE A 224 -8.36 4.41 -29.01
N LYS A 225 -8.42 3.36 -28.19
CA LYS A 225 -8.30 3.46 -26.72
C LYS A 225 -6.93 3.98 -26.29
N LEU A 226 -5.85 3.46 -26.90
CA LEU A 226 -4.50 3.93 -26.63
C LEU A 226 -4.33 5.40 -27.04
N LEU A 227 -4.82 5.78 -28.23
CA LEU A 227 -4.75 7.16 -28.70
C LEU A 227 -5.51 8.10 -27.77
N LEU A 228 -6.74 7.75 -27.36
CA LEU A 228 -7.52 8.53 -26.41
C LEU A 228 -6.77 8.70 -25.08
N PHE A 229 -6.24 7.62 -24.52
CA PHE A 229 -5.54 7.64 -23.24
C PHE A 229 -4.26 8.50 -23.28
N VAL A 230 -3.50 8.44 -24.36
CA VAL A 230 -2.32 9.28 -24.58
C VAL A 230 -2.70 10.75 -24.80
N ALA A 231 -3.75 11.00 -25.59
CA ALA A 231 -4.20 12.36 -25.90
C ALA A 231 -4.65 13.15 -24.68
N ILE A 232 -5.19 12.48 -23.65
CA ILE A 232 -5.61 13.12 -22.39
C ILE A 232 -4.52 13.11 -21.30
N ASP A 233 -3.28 12.69 -21.62
CA ASP A 233 -2.22 12.46 -20.62
C ASP A 233 -2.68 11.56 -19.46
N GLY A 234 -3.25 10.41 -19.81
CA GLY A 234 -3.91 9.52 -18.85
C GLY A 234 -3.02 9.09 -17.68
N TRP A 235 -1.74 8.76 -17.93
CA TRP A 235 -0.83 8.37 -16.84
C TRP A 235 -0.51 9.53 -15.88
N GLY A 236 -0.28 10.74 -16.40
CA GLY A 236 0.04 11.92 -15.60
C GLY A 236 -1.14 12.33 -14.71
N LEU A 237 -2.34 12.43 -15.30
CA LEU A 237 -3.55 12.78 -14.56
C LEU A 237 -3.90 11.77 -13.48
N LEU A 238 -3.78 10.46 -13.78
CA LEU A 238 -4.01 9.41 -12.79
C LEU A 238 -3.01 9.47 -11.64
N ALA A 239 -1.72 9.56 -11.95
CA ALA A 239 -0.69 9.63 -10.94
C ALA A 239 -0.89 10.84 -10.00
N GLN A 240 -1.16 12.01 -10.56
CA GLN A 240 -1.44 13.22 -9.79
C GLN A 240 -2.67 13.09 -8.92
N SER A 241 -3.80 12.62 -9.50
CA SER A 241 -5.08 12.51 -8.79
C SER A 241 -5.02 11.50 -7.65
N LEU A 242 -4.36 10.35 -7.88
CA LEU A 242 -4.23 9.30 -6.87
C LEU A 242 -3.39 9.74 -5.67
N VAL A 243 -2.30 10.49 -5.91
CA VAL A 243 -1.45 10.98 -4.81
C VAL A 243 -2.13 12.12 -4.06
N SER A 244 -2.78 13.06 -4.76
CA SER A 244 -3.43 14.21 -4.14
C SER A 244 -4.71 13.86 -3.36
N GLY A 245 -5.26 12.66 -3.55
CA GLY A 245 -6.43 12.17 -2.84
C GLY A 245 -6.19 11.78 -1.38
N TYR A 246 -4.94 11.66 -0.93
CA TYR A 246 -4.60 11.32 0.46
C TYR A 246 -4.42 12.55 1.34
N ARG A 247 -4.83 12.42 2.64
CA ARG A 247 -4.81 13.48 3.66
C ARG A 247 -4.00 13.07 4.88
#